data_18f4831e63c8d136a5a6659aa2389bbe
#
_entry.id   18f4831e63c8d136a5a6659aa2389bbe
#
_cell.length_a   1.000
_cell.length_b   1.000
_cell.length_c   1.000
_cell.angle_alpha   90.00
_cell.angle_beta   90.00
_cell.angle_gamma   90.00
#
_symmetry.space_group_name_H-M   'P 1'
#
loop_
_entity.id
_entity.type
_entity.pdbx_description
1 polymer ?
#
loop_
_entity_poly.entity_id
_entity_poly.type
_entity_poly.pdbx_seq_one_letter_code
_entity_poly.pdbx_strand_id
1 'polypeptide(L)'
;MQVILLDKIVHLGNVGDQVNVKSGFARNFLIPQGKAVMATKANIEHFEARRAELEAAAAASLAAAQASAAQVTALGSVTIASKAGDEGRLFGAITTRDVAEAVTAAGVEIAKSEVRLPNGPIRTLGDHDVRFQLHGEVFATLDVIVVAE
;
A
#
# COMPACT_ATOMS: atom_id res chain seq x y z
N MET A 1 -14.13 -24.92 -10.79
CA MET A 1 -15.26 -24.03 -10.44
C MET A 1 -14.99 -22.66 -11.02
N GLN A 2 -15.92 -22.12 -11.76
CA GLN A 2 -15.76 -20.77 -12.33
C GLN A 2 -16.25 -19.72 -11.33
N VAL A 3 -15.46 -18.70 -11.15
CA VAL A 3 -15.74 -17.54 -10.30
C VAL A 3 -15.41 -16.25 -11.02
N ILE A 4 -16.08 -15.17 -10.64
CA ILE A 4 -15.78 -13.81 -11.11
C ILE A 4 -15.02 -13.11 -9.99
N LEU A 5 -13.86 -12.54 -10.31
CA LEU A 5 -13.07 -11.80 -9.36
C LEU A 5 -13.67 -10.42 -9.11
N LEU A 6 -13.87 -10.07 -7.84
CA LEU A 6 -14.30 -8.74 -7.39
C LEU A 6 -13.11 -7.86 -6.97
N ASP A 7 -11.95 -8.48 -6.77
CA ASP A 7 -10.71 -7.81 -6.39
C ASP A 7 -9.54 -8.34 -7.22
N LYS A 8 -8.49 -7.52 -7.37
CA LYS A 8 -7.27 -7.94 -8.05
C LYS A 8 -6.52 -8.95 -7.20
N ILE A 9 -6.33 -10.16 -7.72
CA ILE A 9 -5.60 -11.22 -7.03
C ILE A 9 -4.34 -11.56 -7.81
N VAL A 10 -3.21 -11.44 -7.13
CA VAL A 10 -1.90 -11.79 -7.69
C VAL A 10 -1.90 -13.24 -8.14
N HIS A 11 -1.47 -13.51 -9.38
CA HIS A 11 -1.43 -14.81 -10.04
C HIS A 11 -2.78 -15.41 -10.48
N LEU A 12 -3.89 -14.68 -10.31
CA LEU A 12 -5.21 -15.14 -10.76
C LEU A 12 -5.80 -14.27 -11.85
N GLY A 13 -5.85 -12.96 -11.66
CA GLY A 13 -6.43 -12.03 -12.62
C GLY A 13 -6.85 -10.70 -12.02
N ASN A 14 -7.47 -9.88 -12.83
CA ASN A 14 -7.98 -8.57 -12.47
C ASN A 14 -9.45 -8.61 -12.05
N VAL A 15 -9.92 -7.46 -11.59
CA VAL A 15 -11.34 -7.27 -11.26
C VAL A 15 -12.19 -7.53 -12.50
N GLY A 16 -13.17 -8.42 -12.37
CA GLY A 16 -14.07 -8.79 -13.44
C GLY A 16 -13.68 -10.00 -14.28
N ASP A 17 -12.50 -10.53 -14.08
CA ASP A 17 -12.08 -11.71 -14.81
C ASP A 17 -12.84 -12.96 -14.33
N GLN A 18 -13.32 -13.75 -15.30
CA GLN A 18 -13.84 -15.06 -15.04
C GLN A 18 -12.68 -16.06 -15.03
N VAL A 19 -12.43 -16.65 -13.88
CA VAL A 19 -11.33 -17.61 -13.69
C VAL A 19 -11.84 -18.95 -13.20
N ASN A 20 -11.18 -19.99 -13.67
CA ASN A 20 -11.46 -21.35 -13.21
C ASN A 20 -10.49 -21.72 -12.09
N VAL A 21 -11.02 -21.91 -10.89
CA VAL A 21 -10.24 -22.24 -9.69
C VAL A 21 -10.71 -23.55 -9.07
N LYS A 22 -9.88 -24.14 -8.22
CA LYS A 22 -10.27 -25.31 -7.44
C LYS A 22 -11.44 -24.97 -6.52
N SER A 23 -12.43 -25.85 -6.45
CA SER A 23 -13.65 -25.63 -5.66
C SER A 23 -13.39 -25.34 -4.18
N GLY A 24 -12.39 -25.99 -3.59
CA GLY A 24 -11.97 -25.73 -2.20
C GLY A 24 -11.41 -24.33 -2.00
N PHE A 25 -10.58 -23.85 -2.91
CA PHE A 25 -10.03 -22.51 -2.86
C PHE A 25 -11.12 -21.42 -3.02
N ALA A 26 -12.04 -21.63 -3.95
CA ALA A 26 -13.16 -20.72 -4.14
C ALA A 26 -14.05 -20.63 -2.88
N ARG A 27 -14.48 -21.78 -2.34
CA ARG A 27 -15.43 -21.83 -1.21
C ARG A 27 -14.81 -21.43 0.14
N ASN A 28 -13.55 -21.74 0.37
CA ASN A 28 -12.90 -21.52 1.67
C ASN A 28 -12.16 -20.21 1.78
N PHE A 29 -11.78 -19.60 0.66
CA PHE A 29 -10.98 -18.39 0.63
C PHE A 29 -11.62 -17.24 -0.15
N LEU A 30 -11.88 -17.42 -1.44
CA LEU A 30 -12.31 -16.33 -2.31
C LEU A 30 -13.71 -15.82 -1.95
N ILE A 31 -14.68 -16.70 -1.80
CA ILE A 31 -16.07 -16.33 -1.53
C ILE A 31 -16.25 -15.80 -0.10
N PRO A 32 -15.71 -16.44 0.97
CA PRO A 32 -15.86 -15.94 2.33
C PRO A 32 -15.19 -14.57 2.55
N GLN A 33 -14.13 -14.28 1.83
CA GLN A 33 -13.46 -12.97 1.90
C GLN A 33 -14.08 -11.91 0.98
N GLY A 34 -15.13 -12.24 0.24
CA GLY A 34 -15.77 -11.32 -0.68
C GLY A 34 -14.92 -10.93 -1.89
N LYS A 35 -13.86 -11.71 -2.19
CA LYS A 35 -12.94 -11.44 -3.31
C LYS A 35 -13.40 -12.01 -4.63
N ALA A 36 -14.34 -12.94 -4.62
CA ALA A 36 -14.95 -13.50 -5.80
C ALA A 36 -16.37 -13.96 -5.54
N VAL A 37 -17.17 -14.04 -6.60
CA VAL A 37 -18.51 -14.61 -6.60
C VAL A 37 -18.59 -15.76 -7.61
N MET A 38 -19.53 -16.66 -7.39
CA MET A 38 -19.78 -17.76 -8.34
C MET A 38 -20.20 -17.20 -9.70
N ALA A 39 -19.62 -17.71 -10.77
CA ALA A 39 -19.96 -17.33 -12.14
C ALA A 39 -21.29 -17.94 -12.58
N THR A 40 -22.39 -17.46 -12.00
CA THR A 40 -23.76 -17.77 -12.46
C THR A 40 -24.24 -16.70 -13.43
N LYS A 41 -25.22 -17.04 -14.29
CA LYS A 41 -25.75 -16.07 -15.27
C LYS A 41 -26.22 -14.78 -14.59
N ALA A 42 -26.95 -14.89 -13.48
CA ALA A 42 -27.43 -13.74 -12.72
C ALA A 42 -26.27 -12.89 -12.14
N ASN A 43 -25.21 -13.54 -11.65
CA ASN A 43 -24.05 -12.82 -11.13
C ASN A 43 -23.21 -12.18 -12.24
N ILE A 44 -23.16 -12.79 -13.41
CA ILE A 44 -22.48 -12.22 -14.58
C ILE A 44 -23.19 -10.93 -15.01
N GLU A 45 -24.51 -10.99 -15.20
CA GLU A 45 -25.32 -9.81 -15.57
C GLU A 45 -25.21 -8.68 -14.52
N HIS A 46 -25.31 -9.03 -13.26
CA HIS A 46 -25.17 -8.06 -12.16
C HIS A 46 -23.76 -7.46 -12.07
N PHE A 47 -22.75 -8.26 -12.40
CA PHE A 47 -21.37 -7.80 -12.44
C PHE A 47 -21.11 -6.86 -13.62
N GLU A 48 -21.60 -7.22 -14.81
CA GLU A 48 -21.48 -6.35 -15.99
C GLU A 48 -22.13 -4.98 -15.76
N ALA A 49 -23.27 -4.93 -15.08
CA ALA A 49 -23.92 -3.68 -14.70
C ALA A 49 -23.06 -2.83 -13.73
N ARG A 50 -22.31 -3.47 -12.83
CA ARG A 50 -21.46 -2.80 -11.84
C ARG A 50 -20.00 -2.63 -12.29
N ARG A 51 -19.62 -3.22 -13.40
CA ARG A 51 -18.24 -3.19 -13.89
C ARG A 51 -17.71 -1.77 -14.04
N ALA A 52 -18.50 -0.89 -14.61
CA ALA A 52 -18.12 0.51 -14.78
C ALA A 52 -17.87 1.23 -13.43
N GLU A 53 -18.69 0.96 -12.41
CA GLU A 53 -18.50 1.53 -11.08
C GLU A 53 -17.25 0.99 -10.39
N LEU A 54 -16.99 -0.32 -10.52
CA LEU A 54 -15.80 -0.96 -9.93
C LEU A 54 -14.52 -0.49 -10.62
N GLU A 55 -14.53 -0.39 -11.94
CA GLU A 55 -13.39 0.14 -12.72
C GLU A 55 -13.14 1.62 -12.35
N ALA A 56 -14.19 2.43 -12.22
CA ALA A 56 -14.07 3.82 -11.81
C ALA A 56 -13.52 3.95 -10.38
N ALA A 57 -13.99 3.13 -9.44
CA ALA A 57 -13.47 3.13 -8.06
C ALA A 57 -11.99 2.69 -7.99
N ALA A 58 -11.62 1.66 -8.76
CA ALA A 58 -10.24 1.20 -8.85
C ALA A 58 -9.32 2.27 -9.48
N ALA A 59 -9.78 2.93 -10.55
CA ALA A 59 -9.06 4.03 -11.18
C ALA A 59 -8.91 5.24 -10.25
N ALA A 60 -9.95 5.58 -9.48
CA ALA A 60 -9.90 6.67 -8.51
C ALA A 60 -8.90 6.38 -7.38
N SER A 61 -8.89 5.17 -6.84
CA SER A 61 -7.93 4.78 -5.79
C SER A 61 -6.48 4.78 -6.29
N LEU A 62 -6.26 4.33 -7.52
CA LEU A 62 -4.95 4.34 -8.16
C LEU A 62 -4.47 5.78 -8.43
N ALA A 63 -5.36 6.64 -8.91
CA ALA A 63 -5.05 8.06 -9.13
C ALA A 63 -4.73 8.79 -7.82
N ALA A 64 -5.46 8.52 -6.75
CA ALA A 64 -5.17 9.07 -5.42
C ALA A 64 -3.80 8.60 -4.90
N ALA A 65 -3.48 7.31 -5.05
CA ALA A 65 -2.18 6.77 -4.68
C ALA A 65 -1.03 7.38 -5.50
N GLN A 66 -1.23 7.58 -6.81
CA GLN A 66 -0.24 8.25 -7.66
C GLN A 66 -0.03 9.72 -7.26
N ALA A 67 -1.10 10.43 -6.91
CA ALA A 67 -1.01 11.81 -6.42
C ALA A 67 -0.22 11.88 -5.11
N SER A 68 -0.49 10.98 -4.17
CA SER A 68 0.27 10.89 -2.91
C SER A 68 1.73 10.53 -3.16
N ALA A 69 2.01 9.60 -4.09
CA ALA A 69 3.38 9.25 -4.48
C ALA A 69 4.15 10.45 -5.08
N ALA A 70 3.49 11.23 -5.91
CA ALA A 70 4.07 12.45 -6.48
C ALA A 70 4.39 13.48 -5.39
N GLN A 71 3.49 13.64 -4.41
CA GLN A 71 3.72 14.53 -3.26
C GLN A 71 4.90 14.07 -2.39
N VAL A 72 5.00 12.78 -2.10
CA VAL A 72 6.13 12.20 -1.37
C VAL A 72 7.44 12.43 -2.12
N THR A 73 7.46 12.18 -3.42
CA THR A 73 8.64 12.39 -4.25
C THR A 73 9.01 13.88 -4.34
N ALA A 74 8.02 14.78 -4.35
CA ALA A 74 8.24 16.23 -4.37
C ALA A 74 8.85 16.76 -3.06
N LEU A 75 8.62 16.09 -1.91
CA LEU A 75 9.28 16.42 -0.64
C LEU A 75 10.79 16.16 -0.69
N GLY A 76 11.23 15.18 -1.47
CA GLY A 76 12.63 14.82 -1.67
C GLY A 76 13.29 14.21 -0.43
N SER A 77 13.26 14.91 0.69
CA SER A 77 13.79 14.43 1.97
C SER A 77 12.98 14.96 3.16
N VAL A 78 12.95 14.20 4.24
CA VAL A 78 12.33 14.59 5.51
C VAL A 78 13.35 14.44 6.62
N THR A 79 13.50 15.48 7.44
CA THR A 79 14.41 15.48 8.57
C THR A 79 13.67 15.09 9.84
N ILE A 80 14.18 14.10 10.55
CA ILE A 80 13.65 13.66 11.84
C ILE A 80 14.72 13.92 12.91
N ALA A 81 14.39 14.75 13.89
CA ALA A 81 15.24 14.96 15.06
C ALA A 81 15.00 13.84 16.08
N SER A 82 16.06 13.22 16.56
CA SER A 82 16.00 12.18 17.58
C SER A 82 17.22 12.24 18.48
N LYS A 83 17.04 11.87 19.75
CA LYS A 83 18.14 11.83 20.73
C LYS A 83 19.14 10.75 20.37
N ALA A 84 20.39 11.16 20.17
CA ALA A 84 21.49 10.29 19.83
C ALA A 84 22.58 10.31 20.91
N GLY A 85 23.28 9.18 21.04
CA GLY A 85 24.48 9.08 21.86
C GLY A 85 25.76 9.49 21.13
N ASP A 86 26.86 9.52 21.83
CA ASP A 86 28.16 9.98 21.34
C ASP A 86 28.73 9.17 20.17
N GLU A 87 28.22 7.96 19.94
CA GLU A 87 28.67 7.07 18.84
C GLU A 87 27.78 7.16 17.59
N GLY A 88 26.91 8.16 17.47
CA GLY A 88 25.97 8.28 16.34
C GLY A 88 24.84 7.24 16.35
N ARG A 89 24.64 6.58 17.47
CA ARG A 89 23.52 5.66 17.68
C ARG A 89 22.39 6.38 18.38
N LEU A 90 21.17 6.14 17.93
CA LEU A 90 19.98 6.66 18.57
C LEU A 90 19.72 5.93 19.90
N PHE A 91 19.28 6.64 20.92
CA PHE A 91 18.79 6.06 22.17
C PHE A 91 17.50 5.26 21.96
N GLY A 92 16.75 5.55 20.93
CA GLY A 92 15.57 4.82 20.48
C GLY A 92 15.72 4.29 19.07
N ALA A 93 14.62 3.80 18.51
CA ALA A 93 14.53 3.40 17.12
C ALA A 93 13.44 4.21 16.43
N ILE A 94 13.74 4.77 15.26
CA ILE A 94 12.74 5.41 14.41
C ILE A 94 11.96 4.30 13.70
N THR A 95 10.67 4.24 13.98
CA THR A 95 9.76 3.23 13.46
C THR A 95 8.96 3.76 12.27
N THR A 96 8.20 2.88 11.64
CA THR A 96 7.27 3.28 10.56
C THR A 96 6.27 4.34 11.00
N ARG A 97 5.92 4.37 12.29
CA ARG A 97 5.02 5.38 12.86
C ARG A 97 5.67 6.77 12.88
N ASP A 98 6.91 6.85 13.35
CA ASP A 98 7.63 8.12 13.46
C ASP A 98 7.87 8.74 12.08
N VAL A 99 8.19 7.88 11.09
CA VAL A 99 8.31 8.29 9.69
C VAL A 99 6.98 8.79 9.13
N ALA A 100 5.89 8.07 9.38
CA ALA A 100 4.56 8.49 8.93
C ALA A 100 4.14 9.83 9.56
N GLU A 101 4.40 10.03 10.86
CA GLU A 101 4.12 11.29 11.56
C GLU A 101 4.96 12.45 10.99
N ALA A 102 6.22 12.21 10.70
CA ALA A 102 7.12 13.23 10.11
C ALA A 102 6.69 13.64 8.69
N VAL A 103 6.29 12.68 7.86
CA VAL A 103 5.79 12.95 6.51
C VAL A 103 4.43 13.63 6.54
N THR A 104 3.56 13.26 7.48
CA THR A 104 2.28 13.94 7.69
C THR A 104 2.48 15.38 8.15
N ALA A 105 3.45 15.64 9.01
CA ALA A 105 3.82 16.99 9.41
C ALA A 105 4.38 17.82 8.23
N ALA A 106 5.02 17.17 7.27
CA ALA A 106 5.48 17.81 6.03
C ALA A 106 4.35 18.10 5.01
N GLY A 107 3.12 17.63 5.29
CA GLY A 107 1.92 17.94 4.51
C GLY A 107 1.37 16.81 3.65
N VAL A 108 1.89 15.60 3.77
CA VAL A 108 1.40 14.42 3.04
C VAL A 108 0.86 13.39 4.01
N GLU A 109 -0.45 13.16 3.98
CA GLU A 109 -1.07 12.12 4.80
C GLU A 109 -0.67 10.73 4.34
N ILE A 110 0.06 10.01 5.18
CA ILE A 110 0.51 8.63 4.92
C ILE A 110 0.20 7.76 6.14
N ALA A 111 -0.40 6.60 5.90
CA ALA A 111 -0.64 5.63 6.94
C ALA A 111 0.67 4.88 7.29
N LYS A 112 0.83 4.54 8.56
CA LYS A 112 1.98 3.72 9.03
C LYS A 112 2.10 2.36 8.31
N SER A 113 0.99 1.83 7.80
CA SER A 113 0.93 0.58 7.04
C SER A 113 1.53 0.70 5.63
N GLU A 114 1.61 1.91 5.11
CA GLU A 114 2.16 2.22 3.79
C GLU A 114 3.69 2.42 3.84
N VAL A 115 4.23 2.67 5.02
CA VAL A 115 5.67 2.83 5.24
C VAL A 115 6.36 1.48 5.28
N ARG A 116 7.38 1.30 4.44
CA ARG A 116 8.22 0.10 4.38
C ARG A 116 9.67 0.48 4.68
N LEU A 117 10.19 -0.05 5.77
CA LEU A 117 11.60 0.08 6.14
C LEU A 117 12.34 -1.19 5.69
N PRO A 118 13.11 -1.14 4.60
CA PRO A 118 13.78 -2.33 4.07
C PRO A 118 14.83 -2.89 5.03
N ASN A 119 15.47 -2.02 5.80
CA ASN A 119 16.49 -2.38 6.78
C ASN A 119 15.96 -2.47 8.23
N GLY A 120 14.64 -2.40 8.41
CA GLY A 120 14.01 -2.37 9.73
C GLY A 120 14.07 -0.98 10.40
N PRO A 121 13.80 -0.90 11.71
CA PRO A 121 13.82 0.36 12.44
C PRO A 121 15.18 1.05 12.37
N ILE A 122 15.19 2.36 12.12
CA ILE A 122 16.40 3.17 12.02
C ILE A 122 16.95 3.42 13.41
N ARG A 123 18.23 3.13 13.62
CA ARG A 123 18.90 3.28 14.92
C ARG A 123 20.18 4.12 14.85
N THR A 124 20.51 4.63 13.69
CA THR A 124 21.72 5.42 13.44
C THR A 124 21.36 6.78 12.85
N LEU A 125 22.23 7.76 13.07
CA LEU A 125 22.14 9.07 12.41
C LEU A 125 22.52 8.96 10.94
N GLY A 126 22.02 9.89 10.13
CA GLY A 126 22.36 10.01 8.71
C GLY A 126 21.16 9.78 7.81
N ASP A 127 21.46 9.56 6.53
CA ASP A 127 20.47 9.39 5.48
C ASP A 127 20.02 7.94 5.38
N HIS A 128 18.72 7.74 5.31
CA HIS A 128 18.10 6.42 5.20
C HIS A 128 17.01 6.43 4.15
N ASP A 129 17.09 5.49 3.21
CA ASP A 129 16.04 5.31 2.18
C ASP A 129 14.83 4.60 2.79
N VAL A 130 13.68 5.24 2.68
CA VAL A 130 12.40 4.70 3.12
C VAL A 130 11.49 4.52 1.92
N ARG A 131 10.90 3.35 1.81
CA ARG A 131 9.94 3.06 0.75
C ARG A 131 8.52 3.18 1.27
N PHE A 132 7.66 3.73 0.44
CA PHE A 132 6.23 3.85 0.68
C PHE A 132 5.48 3.00 -0.34
N GLN A 133 4.60 2.16 0.12
CA GLN A 133 3.71 1.37 -0.71
C GLN A 133 2.29 1.93 -0.55
N LEU A 134 1.94 2.88 -1.40
CA LEU A 134 0.66 3.58 -1.36
C LEU A 134 -0.47 2.78 -2.01
N HIS A 135 -0.12 1.91 -2.95
CA HIS A 135 -1.04 1.00 -3.61
C HIS A 135 -0.30 -0.28 -4.01
N GLY A 136 -1.03 -1.33 -4.44
CA GLY A 136 -0.41 -2.58 -4.88
C GLY A 136 0.66 -2.45 -5.97
N GLU A 137 0.55 -1.40 -6.79
CA GLU A 137 1.46 -1.12 -7.91
C GLU A 137 2.18 0.24 -7.79
N VAL A 138 1.86 1.05 -6.78
CA VAL A 138 2.41 2.40 -6.60
C VAL A 138 3.38 2.41 -5.43
N PHE A 139 4.64 2.68 -5.73
CA PHE A 139 5.72 2.80 -4.76
C PHE A 139 6.34 4.19 -4.87
N ALA A 140 6.75 4.75 -3.73
CA ALA A 140 7.55 5.96 -3.66
C ALA A 140 8.75 5.72 -2.76
N THR A 141 9.84 6.43 -3.00
CA THR A 141 11.02 6.40 -2.14
C THR A 141 11.29 7.82 -1.65
N LEU A 142 11.61 7.94 -0.38
CA LEU A 142 11.93 9.21 0.26
C LEU A 142 13.18 9.02 1.13
N ASP A 143 14.05 10.02 1.10
CA ASP A 143 15.24 10.04 1.96
C ASP A 143 14.86 10.63 3.32
N VAL A 144 15.08 9.86 4.37
CA VAL A 144 14.89 10.32 5.75
C VAL A 144 16.25 10.65 6.35
N ILE A 145 16.42 11.93 6.69
CA ILE A 145 17.65 12.43 7.31
C ILE A 145 17.43 12.46 8.82
N VAL A 146 18.18 11.65 9.53
CA VAL A 146 18.13 11.60 10.99
C VAL A 146 19.21 12.48 11.58
N VAL A 147 18.81 13.49 12.35
CA VAL A 147 19.71 14.42 13.03
C VAL A 147 19.61 14.25 14.54
N ALA A 148 20.71 14.52 15.23
CA ALA A 148 20.72 14.55 16.69
C ALA A 148 20.00 15.81 17.19
N GLU A 149 19.13 15.65 18.16
CA GLU A 149 18.50 16.73 18.92
C GLU A 149 19.41 17.22 20.03
#